data_60abe19b0c6fad03fc7fd11a13117718
#
_entry.id   60abe19b0c6fad03fc7fd11a13117718
#
_cell.length_a   1.000
_cell.length_b   1.000
_cell.length_c   1.000
_cell.angle_alpha   90.00
_cell.angle_beta   90.00
_cell.angle_gamma   90.00
#
_symmetry.space_group_name_H-M   'P 1'
#
loop_
_entity.id
_entity.type
_entity.pdbx_description
1 polymer ?
#
loop_
_entity_poly.entity_id
_entity_poly.type
_entity_poly.pdbx_seq_one_letter_code
_entity_poly.pdbx_strand_id
1 'polypeptide(L)'
;MFMKSLFLILGNQLFPQKHLSKHKDSTFFMCESFDLCTFQKHHKLKLILFLSSMRSYADELKKNKFKVNYIDLDKDFKISYEKKLENFIKKNKYKELISFEIEDKFFEKKISTLCKKNKIKLNFIQSPMFLNSRDEFKNYLSKTKKPFMANFYKIARTKIDILMENNKPKGGKWSFDEDNRKKLPKDIKIPEMITAKETNHTKALKQQIKKIFKNHPGEVDNFWLPTTYDDAVKWLDYFIIKKFNLFGDYEDAVDTNNNFLFHSALSPMINLG
;
A
#
# COMPACT_ATOMS: atom_id res chain seq x y z
N MET A 1 18.04 26.33 16.59
CA MET A 1 16.68 25.83 16.95
C MET A 1 16.23 24.91 15.84
N PHE A 2 16.16 23.60 16.06
CA PHE A 2 15.74 22.65 15.04
C PHE A 2 14.28 22.93 14.63
N MET A 3 14.02 23.06 13.34
CA MET A 3 12.67 23.25 12.83
C MET A 3 11.83 22.04 13.18
N LYS A 4 10.70 22.24 13.86
CA LYS A 4 9.77 21.18 14.22
C LYS A 4 9.10 20.67 12.95
N SER A 5 9.44 19.45 12.53
CA SER A 5 8.89 18.81 11.33
C SER A 5 7.73 17.88 11.67
N LEU A 6 6.77 17.79 10.76
CA LEU A 6 5.67 16.85 10.77
C LEU A 6 5.88 15.86 9.63
N PHE A 7 5.81 14.57 9.90
CA PHE A 7 5.86 13.53 8.88
C PHE A 7 4.44 12.99 8.63
N LEU A 8 3.96 13.15 7.41
CA LEU A 8 2.65 12.67 6.98
C LEU A 8 2.78 11.22 6.49
N ILE A 9 2.00 10.30 7.06
CA ILE A 9 1.85 8.93 6.59
C ILE A 9 0.42 8.71 6.12
N LEU A 10 0.24 8.31 4.87
CA LEU A 10 -1.05 7.98 4.28
C LEU A 10 -1.37 6.49 4.46
N GLY A 11 -2.65 6.12 4.29
CA GLY A 11 -3.11 4.76 4.46
C GLY A 11 -2.54 3.73 3.47
N ASN A 12 -1.94 4.21 2.37
CA ASN A 12 -1.21 3.42 1.38
C ASN A 12 0.31 3.61 1.46
N GLN A 13 0.83 4.03 2.62
CA GLN A 13 2.25 4.30 2.85
C GLN A 13 2.72 3.68 4.18
N LEU A 14 2.20 2.48 4.50
CA LEU A 14 2.52 1.77 5.74
C LEU A 14 3.82 0.96 5.59
N PHE A 15 4.86 1.63 5.12
CA PHE A 15 6.15 1.02 4.79
C PHE A 15 6.93 0.54 6.02
N PRO A 16 7.84 -0.44 5.85
CA PRO A 16 8.72 -0.87 6.92
C PRO A 16 9.45 0.29 7.60
N GLN A 17 9.56 0.26 8.93
CA GLN A 17 10.08 1.35 9.76
C GLN A 17 11.51 1.79 9.41
N LYS A 18 12.30 0.95 8.74
CA LYS A 18 13.62 1.32 8.21
C LYS A 18 13.59 2.56 7.33
N HIS A 19 12.48 2.79 6.61
CA HIS A 19 12.30 3.97 5.75
C HIS A 19 11.98 5.25 6.54
N LEU A 20 11.62 5.13 7.82
CA LEU A 20 11.31 6.24 8.73
C LEU A 20 12.47 6.59 9.67
N SER A 21 13.51 5.76 9.73
CA SER A 21 14.59 5.86 10.74
C SER A 21 15.29 7.22 10.77
N LYS A 22 15.50 7.86 9.61
CA LYS A 22 16.12 9.19 9.47
C LYS A 22 15.22 10.33 9.95
N HIS A 23 13.94 10.07 10.23
CA HIS A 23 12.93 11.05 10.62
C HIS A 23 12.36 10.78 12.02
N LYS A 24 13.07 9.98 12.84
CA LYS A 24 12.58 9.53 14.15
C LYS A 24 12.26 10.67 15.12
N ASP A 25 12.90 11.83 14.95
CA ASP A 25 12.65 13.02 15.75
C ASP A 25 11.41 13.81 15.33
N SER A 26 10.83 13.50 14.17
CA SER A 26 9.59 14.10 13.68
C SER A 26 8.39 13.59 14.48
N THR A 27 7.30 14.36 14.47
CA THR A 27 5.99 13.83 14.83
C THR A 27 5.34 13.24 13.60
N PHE A 28 4.84 12.01 13.70
CA PHE A 28 4.14 11.33 12.61
C PHE A 28 2.64 11.59 12.70
N PHE A 29 2.05 12.02 11.60
CA PHE A 29 0.61 12.27 11.52
C PHE A 29 -0.06 11.22 10.66
N MET A 30 -1.04 10.56 11.22
CA MET A 30 -1.92 9.61 10.54
C MET A 30 -3.37 9.97 10.85
N CYS A 31 -4.26 9.85 9.87
CA CYS A 31 -5.64 10.26 10.04
C CYS A 31 -6.58 9.41 9.22
N GLU A 32 -7.60 8.86 9.86
CA GLU A 32 -8.79 8.34 9.19
C GLU A 32 -9.71 9.51 8.83
N SER A 33 -10.38 9.44 7.67
CA SER A 33 -11.25 10.50 7.24
C SER A 33 -12.47 9.98 6.48
N PHE A 34 -13.64 10.47 6.86
CA PHE A 34 -14.90 10.06 6.26
C PHE A 34 -14.97 10.43 4.77
N ASP A 35 -14.49 11.63 4.41
CA ASP A 35 -14.46 12.09 3.01
C ASP A 35 -13.60 11.18 2.11
N LEU A 36 -12.46 10.70 2.61
CA LEU A 36 -11.64 9.72 1.87
C LEU A 36 -12.29 8.33 1.80
N CYS A 37 -13.07 7.95 2.79
CA CYS A 37 -13.81 6.70 2.78
C CYS A 37 -15.06 6.72 1.88
N THR A 38 -15.55 7.91 1.49
CA THR A 38 -16.84 8.10 0.82
C THR A 38 -16.76 8.82 -0.54
N PHE A 39 -15.56 9.25 -0.99
CA PHE A 39 -15.45 9.89 -2.31
C PHE A 39 -15.93 8.97 -3.45
N GLN A 40 -15.93 7.67 -3.19
CA GLN A 40 -16.66 6.64 -3.94
C GLN A 40 -17.15 5.56 -2.96
N LYS A 41 -18.12 4.75 -3.38
CA LYS A 41 -18.63 3.64 -2.56
C LYS A 41 -17.66 2.47 -2.54
N HIS A 42 -16.62 2.56 -1.71
CA HIS A 42 -15.68 1.45 -1.52
C HIS A 42 -16.37 0.21 -0.93
N HIS A 43 -15.92 -0.97 -1.31
CA HIS A 43 -16.35 -2.21 -0.66
C HIS A 43 -15.98 -2.20 0.83
N LYS A 44 -16.87 -2.69 1.70
CA LYS A 44 -16.66 -2.68 3.16
C LYS A 44 -15.37 -3.39 3.59
N LEU A 45 -15.00 -4.51 2.95
CA LEU A 45 -13.73 -5.20 3.26
C LEU A 45 -12.50 -4.35 2.93
N LYS A 46 -12.56 -3.51 1.88
CA LYS A 46 -11.46 -2.56 1.58
C LYS A 46 -11.32 -1.52 2.69
N LEU A 47 -12.42 -0.99 3.21
CA LEU A 47 -12.39 -0.05 4.34
C LEU A 47 -11.81 -0.72 5.60
N ILE A 48 -12.22 -1.96 5.90
CA ILE A 48 -11.66 -2.73 7.02
C ILE A 48 -10.15 -2.90 6.84
N LEU A 49 -9.71 -3.34 5.67
CA LEU A 49 -8.29 -3.54 5.38
C LEU A 49 -7.47 -2.27 5.65
N PHE A 50 -7.85 -1.15 5.02
CA PHE A 50 -7.10 0.10 5.16
C PHE A 50 -7.08 0.62 6.60
N LEU A 51 -8.25 0.76 7.22
CA LEU A 51 -8.35 1.35 8.55
C LEU A 51 -7.74 0.45 9.63
N SER A 52 -7.92 -0.87 9.54
CA SER A 52 -7.31 -1.81 10.48
C SER A 52 -5.78 -1.84 10.35
N SER A 53 -5.25 -1.84 9.13
CA SER A 53 -3.81 -1.78 8.89
C SER A 53 -3.20 -0.46 9.36
N MET A 54 -3.88 0.67 9.13
CA MET A 54 -3.44 1.97 9.64
C MET A 54 -3.35 1.99 11.18
N ARG A 55 -4.36 1.46 11.88
CA ARG A 55 -4.37 1.37 13.34
C ARG A 55 -3.27 0.45 13.85
N SER A 56 -3.13 -0.74 13.28
CA SER A 56 -2.07 -1.69 13.64
C SER A 56 -0.68 -1.10 13.44
N TYR A 57 -0.46 -0.42 12.32
CA TYR A 57 0.81 0.24 12.02
C TYR A 57 1.11 1.41 12.98
N ALA A 58 0.10 2.21 13.32
CA ALA A 58 0.27 3.29 14.31
C ALA A 58 0.66 2.75 15.69
N ASP A 59 0.08 1.62 16.11
CA ASP A 59 0.43 0.98 17.39
C ASP A 59 1.85 0.40 17.35
N GLU A 60 2.26 -0.19 16.23
CA GLU A 60 3.63 -0.68 16.02
C GLU A 60 4.64 0.47 16.08
N LEU A 61 4.37 1.59 15.41
CA LEU A 61 5.23 2.78 15.48
C LEU A 61 5.35 3.31 16.92
N LYS A 62 4.24 3.42 17.67
CA LYS A 62 4.25 3.84 19.08
C LYS A 62 5.06 2.89 19.96
N LYS A 63 4.88 1.57 19.78
CA LYS A 63 5.66 0.53 20.48
C LYS A 63 7.17 0.72 20.26
N ASN A 64 7.56 1.14 19.05
CA ASN A 64 8.96 1.41 18.69
C ASN A 64 9.39 2.88 18.96
N LYS A 65 8.65 3.56 19.85
CA LYS A 65 8.97 4.90 20.37
C LYS A 65 8.93 6.04 19.34
N PHE A 66 8.19 5.87 18.25
CA PHE A 66 7.87 6.97 17.33
C PHE A 66 6.76 7.86 17.94
N LYS A 67 6.87 9.16 17.73
CA LYS A 67 5.85 10.13 18.19
C LYS A 67 4.69 10.18 17.19
N VAL A 68 3.68 9.35 17.37
CA VAL A 68 2.54 9.25 16.44
C VAL A 68 1.32 10.00 16.99
N ASN A 69 0.79 10.91 16.17
CA ASN A 69 -0.55 11.46 16.32
C ASN A 69 -1.49 10.76 15.35
N TYR A 70 -2.40 10.00 15.88
CA TYR A 70 -3.42 9.27 15.11
C TYR A 70 -4.80 9.85 15.38
N ILE A 71 -5.56 10.15 14.33
CA ILE A 71 -6.94 10.62 14.40
C ILE A 71 -7.85 9.53 13.89
N ASP A 72 -8.66 8.97 14.77
CA ASP A 72 -9.66 7.95 14.45
C ASP A 72 -10.83 8.53 13.65
N LEU A 73 -11.56 7.64 12.96
CA LEU A 73 -12.73 8.00 12.18
C LEU A 73 -13.85 8.64 13.01
N ASP A 74 -13.97 8.28 14.28
CA ASP A 74 -14.99 8.82 15.20
C ASP A 74 -14.76 10.29 15.60
N LYS A 75 -13.53 10.77 15.44
CA LYS A 75 -13.16 12.15 15.80
C LYS A 75 -13.33 13.06 14.60
N ASP A 76 -14.02 14.17 14.82
CA ASP A 76 -14.18 15.20 13.79
C ASP A 76 -14.75 14.66 12.46
N PHE A 77 -15.75 13.81 12.57
CA PHE A 77 -16.36 13.04 11.47
C PHE A 77 -16.70 13.89 10.22
N LYS A 78 -17.20 15.11 10.43
CA LYS A 78 -17.61 16.02 9.34
C LYS A 78 -16.48 16.86 8.76
N ILE A 79 -15.28 16.81 9.34
CA ILE A 79 -14.15 17.63 8.92
C ILE A 79 -13.34 16.85 7.88
N SER A 80 -13.02 17.49 6.75
CA SER A 80 -12.20 16.88 5.69
C SER A 80 -10.78 16.57 6.15
N TYR A 81 -10.13 15.61 5.45
CA TYR A 81 -8.76 15.22 5.72
C TYR A 81 -7.81 16.42 5.75
N GLU A 82 -7.89 17.26 4.71
CA GLU A 82 -7.04 18.44 4.57
C GLU A 82 -7.23 19.41 5.73
N LYS A 83 -8.48 19.55 6.17
CA LYS A 83 -8.78 20.46 7.31
C LYS A 83 -8.28 19.91 8.64
N LYS A 84 -8.36 18.60 8.86
CA LYS A 84 -7.77 17.95 10.03
C LYS A 84 -6.26 18.15 10.07
N LEU A 85 -5.58 17.95 8.95
CA LEU A 85 -4.14 18.19 8.82
C LEU A 85 -3.79 19.67 9.04
N GLU A 86 -4.52 20.60 8.40
CA GLU A 86 -4.32 22.04 8.56
C GLU A 86 -4.43 22.47 10.03
N ASN A 87 -5.49 22.02 10.70
CA ASN A 87 -5.74 22.33 12.10
C ASN A 87 -4.60 21.81 12.99
N PHE A 88 -4.13 20.58 12.73
CA PHE A 88 -3.04 20.00 13.50
C PHE A 88 -1.72 20.75 13.29
N ILE A 89 -1.39 21.12 12.06
CA ILE A 89 -0.21 21.93 11.72
C ILE A 89 -0.25 23.27 12.45
N LYS A 90 -1.38 24.00 12.37
CA LYS A 90 -1.56 25.32 12.99
C LYS A 90 -1.47 25.27 14.52
N LYS A 91 -2.20 24.32 15.13
CA LYS A 91 -2.22 24.15 16.59
C LYS A 91 -0.82 23.88 17.15
N ASN A 92 -0.01 23.10 16.45
CA ASN A 92 1.32 22.69 16.90
C ASN A 92 2.46 23.55 16.32
N LYS A 93 2.13 24.56 15.48
CA LYS A 93 3.07 25.50 14.86
C LYS A 93 4.16 24.81 14.02
N TYR A 94 3.83 23.72 13.32
CA TYR A 94 4.76 23.10 12.39
C TYR A 94 5.07 24.03 11.22
N LYS A 95 6.32 24.01 10.75
CA LYS A 95 6.81 24.82 9.63
C LYS A 95 7.25 23.98 8.44
N GLU A 96 7.39 22.68 8.64
CA GLU A 96 7.77 21.72 7.62
C GLU A 96 6.84 20.50 7.67
N LEU A 97 6.39 20.06 6.50
CA LEU A 97 5.70 18.80 6.26
C LEU A 97 6.58 17.92 5.39
N ILE A 98 6.89 16.75 5.87
CA ILE A 98 7.61 15.71 5.15
C ILE A 98 6.60 14.61 4.79
N SER A 99 6.66 14.06 3.59
CA SER A 99 5.87 12.90 3.18
C SER A 99 6.63 12.09 2.16
N PHE A 100 6.34 10.80 2.05
CA PHE A 100 6.69 10.09 0.83
C PHE A 100 5.95 10.71 -0.37
N GLU A 101 6.51 10.56 -1.57
CA GLU A 101 5.80 10.90 -2.81
C GLU A 101 4.39 10.31 -2.77
N ILE A 102 3.39 11.11 -3.15
CA ILE A 102 1.98 10.67 -3.13
C ILE A 102 1.61 10.21 -4.52
N GLU A 103 1.12 8.97 -4.62
CA GLU A 103 0.84 8.34 -5.92
C GLU A 103 -0.42 8.90 -6.58
N ASP A 104 -1.44 9.24 -5.78
CA ASP A 104 -2.62 9.97 -6.26
C ASP A 104 -2.26 11.44 -6.52
N LYS A 105 -2.19 11.81 -7.80
CA LYS A 105 -1.83 13.17 -8.23
C LYS A 105 -2.81 14.25 -7.80
N PHE A 106 -4.09 13.91 -7.67
CA PHE A 106 -5.10 14.85 -7.18
C PHE A 106 -4.88 15.11 -5.69
N PHE A 107 -4.60 14.08 -4.93
CA PHE A 107 -4.33 14.21 -3.51
C PHE A 107 -2.98 14.90 -3.24
N GLU A 108 -1.93 14.59 -4.02
CA GLU A 108 -0.63 15.29 -3.97
C GLU A 108 -0.82 16.79 -4.19
N LYS A 109 -1.64 17.19 -5.18
CA LYS A 109 -1.97 18.59 -5.45
C LYS A 109 -2.72 19.25 -4.29
N LYS A 110 -3.65 18.55 -3.63
CA LYS A 110 -4.36 19.05 -2.45
C LYS A 110 -3.40 19.34 -1.29
N ILE A 111 -2.50 18.41 -0.98
CA ILE A 111 -1.48 18.59 0.08
C ILE A 111 -0.52 19.73 -0.26
N SER A 112 -0.05 19.81 -1.51
CA SER A 112 0.82 20.88 -1.98
C SER A 112 0.17 22.25 -1.87
N THR A 113 -1.12 22.35 -2.25
CA THR A 113 -1.91 23.58 -2.15
C THR A 113 -2.11 24.00 -0.70
N LEU A 114 -2.42 23.04 0.19
CA LEU A 114 -2.52 23.29 1.64
C LEU A 114 -1.23 23.87 2.20
N CYS A 115 -0.09 23.26 1.88
CA CYS A 115 1.21 23.70 2.36
C CYS A 115 1.56 25.11 1.84
N LYS A 116 1.34 25.37 0.54
CA LYS A 116 1.55 26.70 -0.05
C LYS A 116 0.71 27.78 0.62
N LYS A 117 -0.60 27.52 0.81
CA LYS A 117 -1.54 28.45 1.47
C LYS A 117 -1.11 28.80 2.90
N ASN A 118 -0.57 27.83 3.62
CA ASN A 118 -0.20 28.01 5.03
C ASN A 118 1.28 28.34 5.23
N LYS A 119 2.04 28.60 4.16
CA LYS A 119 3.49 28.89 4.18
C LYS A 119 4.28 27.79 4.91
N ILE A 120 3.93 26.53 4.65
CA ILE A 120 4.60 25.33 5.16
C ILE A 120 5.58 24.82 4.10
N LYS A 121 6.82 24.58 4.48
CA LYS A 121 7.80 23.93 3.62
C LYS A 121 7.36 22.49 3.41
N LEU A 122 7.08 22.10 2.15
CA LEU A 122 6.74 20.72 1.80
C LEU A 122 7.97 20.01 1.24
N ASN A 123 8.28 18.86 1.78
CA ASN A 123 9.40 18.02 1.37
C ASN A 123 8.90 16.61 1.04
N PHE A 124 8.86 16.26 -0.25
CA PHE A 124 8.60 14.89 -0.67
C PHE A 124 9.90 14.11 -0.70
N ILE A 125 9.87 12.91 -0.13
CA ILE A 125 10.95 11.93 -0.21
C ILE A 125 10.52 10.78 -1.13
N GLN A 126 11.46 10.13 -1.79
CA GLN A 126 11.17 9.03 -2.71
C GLN A 126 10.33 7.96 -2.01
N SER A 127 9.23 7.56 -2.66
CA SER A 127 8.37 6.48 -2.17
C SER A 127 9.05 5.13 -2.35
N PRO A 128 9.09 4.27 -1.32
CA PRO A 128 9.54 2.89 -1.48
C PRO A 128 8.49 1.97 -2.13
N MET A 129 7.32 2.50 -2.49
CA MET A 129 6.24 1.75 -3.15
C MET A 129 6.67 1.13 -4.48
N PHE A 130 7.57 1.80 -5.21
CA PHE A 130 8.02 1.37 -6.53
C PHE A 130 9.52 1.13 -6.58
N LEU A 131 9.92 0.11 -7.34
CA LEU A 131 11.33 -0.20 -7.58
C LEU A 131 12.06 0.86 -8.42
N ASN A 132 11.31 1.63 -9.20
CA ASN A 132 11.82 2.70 -10.05
C ASN A 132 11.31 4.05 -9.56
N SER A 133 12.18 5.06 -9.54
CA SER A 133 11.81 6.42 -9.20
C SER A 133 11.01 7.11 -10.31
N ARG A 134 10.30 8.18 -9.96
CA ARG A 134 9.63 9.06 -10.95
C ARG A 134 10.61 9.65 -11.96
N ASP A 135 11.84 9.98 -11.54
CA ASP A 135 12.85 10.55 -12.42
C ASP A 135 13.42 9.52 -13.39
N GLU A 136 13.58 8.27 -12.97
CA GLU A 136 13.97 7.18 -13.87
C GLU A 136 12.93 6.95 -14.97
N PHE A 137 11.65 6.98 -14.61
CA PHE A 137 10.58 6.85 -15.62
C PHE A 137 10.53 8.06 -16.55
N LYS A 138 10.67 9.30 -16.04
CA LYS A 138 10.79 10.51 -16.87
C LYS A 138 11.96 10.43 -17.83
N ASN A 139 13.12 9.96 -17.35
CA ASN A 139 14.30 9.79 -18.18
C ASN A 139 14.09 8.76 -19.31
N TYR A 140 13.37 7.68 -19.03
CA TYR A 140 12.95 6.73 -20.06
C TYR A 140 12.03 7.41 -21.09
N LEU A 141 11.00 8.14 -20.63
CA LEU A 141 10.06 8.83 -21.51
C LEU A 141 10.74 9.88 -22.40
N SER A 142 11.74 10.59 -21.89
CA SER A 142 12.47 11.61 -22.66
C SER A 142 13.30 11.03 -23.81
N LYS A 143 13.64 9.74 -23.74
CA LYS A 143 14.45 9.02 -24.73
C LYS A 143 13.64 8.15 -25.71
N THR A 144 12.32 8.11 -25.55
CA THR A 144 11.45 7.27 -26.38
C THR A 144 10.31 8.07 -26.99
N LYS A 145 10.03 7.84 -28.28
CA LYS A 145 8.90 8.47 -28.97
C LYS A 145 7.55 7.90 -28.50
N LYS A 146 7.51 6.64 -28.12
CA LYS A 146 6.31 5.93 -27.65
C LYS A 146 6.69 5.05 -26.47
N PRO A 147 6.06 5.25 -25.29
CA PRO A 147 6.30 4.38 -24.15
C PRO A 147 5.85 2.96 -24.48
N PHE A 148 6.69 1.99 -24.13
CA PHE A 148 6.41 0.57 -24.29
C PHE A 148 6.87 -0.21 -23.07
N MET A 149 5.94 -0.86 -22.38
CA MET A 149 6.18 -1.50 -21.08
C MET A 149 7.34 -2.51 -21.14
N ALA A 150 7.38 -3.37 -22.17
CA ALA A 150 8.44 -4.38 -22.29
C ALA A 150 9.84 -3.76 -22.36
N ASN A 151 10.01 -2.58 -22.97
CA ASN A 151 11.31 -1.91 -23.02
C ASN A 151 11.69 -1.34 -21.65
N PHE A 152 10.75 -0.71 -20.95
CA PHE A 152 11.00 -0.22 -19.60
C PHE A 152 11.27 -1.37 -18.62
N TYR A 153 10.54 -2.47 -18.73
CA TYR A 153 10.77 -3.68 -17.94
C TYR A 153 12.18 -4.24 -18.10
N LYS A 154 12.71 -4.32 -19.35
CA LYS A 154 14.07 -4.76 -19.60
C LYS A 154 15.10 -3.86 -18.89
N ILE A 155 14.94 -2.54 -18.99
CA ILE A 155 15.81 -1.56 -18.32
C ILE A 155 15.75 -1.75 -16.81
N ALA A 156 14.55 -1.82 -16.23
CA ALA A 156 14.36 -1.98 -14.81
C ALA A 156 14.96 -3.30 -14.30
N ARG A 157 14.67 -4.42 -14.97
CA ARG A 157 15.16 -5.75 -14.60
C ARG A 157 16.69 -5.84 -14.67
N THR A 158 17.30 -5.28 -15.69
CA THR A 158 18.77 -5.22 -15.82
C THR A 158 19.39 -4.41 -14.69
N LYS A 159 18.79 -3.25 -14.36
CA LYS A 159 19.29 -2.36 -13.30
C LYS A 159 19.29 -3.03 -11.92
N ILE A 160 18.20 -3.75 -11.58
CA ILE A 160 18.06 -4.41 -10.27
C ILE A 160 18.65 -5.82 -10.22
N ASP A 161 19.20 -6.28 -11.35
CA ASP A 161 19.86 -7.59 -11.51
C ASP A 161 19.02 -8.80 -11.06
N ILE A 162 17.69 -8.73 -11.27
CA ILE A 162 16.79 -9.82 -10.91
C ILE A 162 16.58 -10.77 -12.09
N LEU A 163 16.81 -12.07 -11.87
CA LEU A 163 16.75 -13.13 -12.90
C LEU A 163 17.62 -12.80 -14.12
N MET A 164 18.83 -12.30 -13.87
CA MET A 164 19.86 -12.05 -14.86
C MET A 164 21.03 -13.00 -14.65
N GLU A 165 21.65 -13.43 -15.75
CA GLU A 165 22.88 -14.23 -15.79
C GLU A 165 23.78 -13.70 -16.91
N ASN A 166 25.00 -13.28 -16.59
CA ASN A 166 25.95 -12.71 -17.55
C ASN A 166 25.35 -11.58 -18.43
N ASN A 167 24.63 -10.65 -17.80
CA ASN A 167 23.90 -9.54 -18.46
C ASN A 167 22.80 -10.00 -19.45
N LYS A 168 22.37 -11.25 -19.38
CA LYS A 168 21.26 -11.79 -20.18
C LYS A 168 20.14 -12.26 -19.27
N PRO A 169 18.89 -12.27 -19.74
CA PRO A 169 17.79 -12.79 -18.94
C PRO A 169 17.98 -14.29 -18.69
N LYS A 170 17.80 -14.72 -17.44
CA LYS A 170 17.78 -16.13 -17.07
C LYS A 170 16.74 -16.89 -17.89
N GLY A 171 17.10 -18.08 -18.39
CA GLY A 171 16.25 -18.85 -19.30
C GLY A 171 16.23 -18.35 -20.74
N GLY A 172 17.08 -17.37 -21.11
CA GLY A 172 17.27 -16.91 -22.50
C GLY A 172 16.19 -15.99 -23.06
N LYS A 173 15.06 -15.81 -22.35
CA LYS A 173 13.92 -14.98 -22.77
C LYS A 173 13.61 -13.89 -21.75
N TRP A 174 13.14 -12.72 -22.21
CA TRP A 174 12.67 -11.65 -21.34
C TRP A 174 11.28 -11.86 -20.77
N SER A 175 10.45 -12.66 -21.44
CA SER A 175 9.10 -13.02 -21.03
C SER A 175 8.83 -14.47 -21.30
N PHE A 176 8.08 -15.10 -20.43
CA PHE A 176 7.54 -16.46 -20.54
C PHE A 176 6.00 -16.42 -20.53
N ASP A 177 5.41 -15.31 -20.91
CA ASP A 177 3.96 -15.06 -20.90
C ASP A 177 3.17 -16.05 -21.78
N GLU A 178 3.83 -16.66 -22.78
CA GLU A 178 3.25 -17.70 -23.62
C GLU A 178 3.00 -19.02 -22.85
N ASP A 179 3.72 -19.22 -21.74
CA ASP A 179 3.71 -20.47 -20.97
C ASP A 179 2.72 -20.44 -19.79
N ASN A 180 2.04 -19.31 -19.52
CA ASN A 180 1.19 -19.09 -18.35
C ASN A 180 -0.27 -19.56 -18.46
N ARG A 181 -0.64 -20.16 -19.62
CA ARG A 181 -2.02 -20.54 -19.97
C ARG A 181 -2.23 -22.05 -20.01
N LYS A 182 -1.48 -22.81 -19.22
CA LYS A 182 -1.65 -24.25 -19.18
C LYS A 182 -3.01 -24.63 -18.60
N LYS A 183 -3.63 -25.66 -19.17
CA LYS A 183 -4.87 -26.23 -18.64
C LYS A 183 -4.60 -26.94 -17.33
N LEU A 184 -5.43 -26.70 -16.32
CA LEU A 184 -5.34 -27.40 -15.03
C LEU A 184 -5.55 -28.91 -15.22
N PRO A 185 -4.60 -29.78 -14.79
CA PRO A 185 -4.82 -31.21 -14.71
C PRO A 185 -5.97 -31.54 -13.73
N LYS A 186 -6.72 -32.59 -14.00
CA LYS A 186 -7.87 -32.98 -13.17
C LYS A 186 -7.48 -33.39 -11.73
N ASP A 187 -6.27 -33.87 -11.56
CA ASP A 187 -5.71 -34.41 -10.31
C ASP A 187 -4.77 -33.42 -9.60
N ILE A 188 -4.65 -32.19 -10.11
CA ILE A 188 -3.76 -31.20 -9.51
C ILE A 188 -4.25 -30.80 -8.11
N LYS A 189 -3.34 -30.88 -7.13
CA LYS A 189 -3.63 -30.45 -5.78
C LYS A 189 -3.45 -28.94 -5.67
N ILE A 190 -4.56 -28.22 -5.48
CA ILE A 190 -4.53 -26.78 -5.25
C ILE A 190 -4.31 -26.54 -3.76
N PRO A 191 -3.27 -25.77 -3.37
CA PRO A 191 -3.06 -25.43 -1.96
C PRO A 191 -4.21 -24.62 -1.41
N GLU A 192 -4.63 -24.90 -0.18
CA GLU A 192 -5.68 -24.16 0.51
C GLU A 192 -5.31 -22.68 0.63
N MET A 193 -6.33 -21.82 0.67
CA MET A 193 -6.12 -20.41 0.92
C MET A 193 -5.96 -20.18 2.41
N ILE A 194 -4.88 -19.50 2.81
CA ILE A 194 -4.71 -19.08 4.20
C ILE A 194 -5.63 -17.90 4.51
N THR A 195 -5.99 -17.76 5.78
CA THR A 195 -6.73 -16.61 6.30
C THR A 195 -5.93 -15.99 7.45
N ALA A 196 -5.90 -14.68 7.51
CA ALA A 196 -5.25 -14.00 8.60
C ALA A 196 -6.14 -13.97 9.86
N LYS A 197 -5.52 -14.02 11.03
CA LYS A 197 -6.24 -13.85 12.30
C LYS A 197 -6.66 -12.40 12.46
N GLU A 198 -7.94 -12.18 12.77
CA GLU A 198 -8.44 -10.83 13.02
C GLU A 198 -7.79 -10.19 14.25
N THR A 199 -7.28 -8.97 14.07
CA THR A 199 -6.80 -8.14 15.19
C THR A 199 -7.96 -7.55 15.99
N ASN A 200 -7.69 -6.98 17.16
CA ASN A 200 -8.70 -6.23 17.91
C ASN A 200 -9.23 -5.03 17.11
N HIS A 201 -8.36 -4.37 16.33
CA HIS A 201 -8.77 -3.28 15.45
C HIS A 201 -9.73 -3.77 14.35
N THR A 202 -9.44 -4.93 13.73
CA THR A 202 -10.32 -5.53 12.72
C THR A 202 -11.71 -5.81 13.30
N LYS A 203 -11.78 -6.44 14.46
CA LYS A 203 -13.05 -6.76 15.14
C LYS A 203 -13.88 -5.52 15.46
N ALA A 204 -13.24 -4.49 16.03
CA ALA A 204 -13.90 -3.23 16.34
C ALA A 204 -14.39 -2.49 15.09
N LEU A 205 -13.56 -2.45 14.02
CA LEU A 205 -13.88 -1.79 12.77
C LEU A 205 -15.02 -2.47 12.00
N LYS A 206 -15.17 -3.79 12.07
CA LYS A 206 -16.31 -4.49 11.45
C LYS A 206 -17.64 -3.90 11.93
N GLN A 207 -17.79 -3.69 13.23
CA GLN A 207 -19.01 -3.11 13.81
C GLN A 207 -19.18 -1.64 13.41
N GLN A 208 -18.11 -0.86 13.47
CA GLN A 208 -18.12 0.55 13.10
C GLN A 208 -18.46 0.76 11.63
N ILE A 209 -17.84 0.00 10.72
CA ILE A 209 -18.05 0.10 9.27
C ILE A 209 -19.47 -0.34 8.90
N LYS A 210 -19.99 -1.42 9.49
CA LYS A 210 -21.37 -1.85 9.27
C LYS A 210 -22.38 -0.76 9.61
N LYS A 211 -22.12 0.01 10.68
CA LYS A 211 -22.99 1.10 11.12
C LYS A 211 -22.85 2.36 10.27
N ILE A 212 -21.62 2.80 10.00
CA ILE A 212 -21.34 4.08 9.35
C ILE A 212 -21.53 3.98 7.82
N PHE A 213 -21.04 2.90 7.21
CA PHE A 213 -21.01 2.72 5.76
C PHE A 213 -22.05 1.69 5.28
N LYS A 214 -23.25 1.70 5.88
CA LYS A 214 -24.33 0.74 5.58
C LYS A 214 -24.70 0.69 4.08
N ASN A 215 -24.56 1.81 3.35
CA ASN A 215 -24.89 1.92 1.93
C ASN A 215 -23.69 1.58 0.99
N HIS A 216 -22.55 1.16 1.55
CA HIS A 216 -21.40 0.68 0.77
C HIS A 216 -21.56 -0.80 0.42
N PRO A 217 -21.01 -1.27 -0.72
CA PRO A 217 -21.15 -2.66 -1.14
C PRO A 217 -20.41 -3.63 -0.22
N GLY A 218 -20.85 -4.88 -0.26
CA GLY A 218 -20.27 -6.01 0.47
C GLY A 218 -20.65 -6.11 1.93
N GLU A 219 -20.29 -7.22 2.53
CA GLU A 219 -20.48 -7.51 3.95
C GLU A 219 -19.15 -7.45 4.70
N VAL A 220 -19.22 -7.45 6.04
CA VAL A 220 -18.03 -7.32 6.90
C VAL A 220 -17.53 -8.66 7.47
N ASP A 221 -18.36 -9.71 7.38
CA ASP A 221 -18.17 -10.92 8.19
C ASP A 221 -17.02 -11.80 7.70
N ASN A 222 -16.84 -11.92 6.38
CA ASN A 222 -15.84 -12.79 5.77
C ASN A 222 -14.53 -12.04 5.46
N PHE A 223 -14.04 -11.25 6.41
CA PHE A 223 -12.74 -10.60 6.25
C PHE A 223 -11.61 -11.62 6.50
N TRP A 224 -10.67 -11.72 5.58
CA TRP A 224 -9.66 -12.77 5.53
C TRP A 224 -8.23 -12.28 5.34
N LEU A 225 -8.06 -10.99 5.03
CA LEU A 225 -6.76 -10.40 4.70
C LEU A 225 -5.94 -10.07 5.96
N PRO A 226 -4.60 -10.13 5.89
CA PRO A 226 -3.73 -9.65 6.96
C PRO A 226 -3.81 -8.12 7.09
N THR A 227 -3.75 -7.64 8.33
CA THR A 227 -3.77 -6.21 8.66
C THR A 227 -2.58 -5.81 9.53
N THR A 228 -1.56 -6.67 9.60
CA THR A 228 -0.27 -6.40 10.22
C THR A 228 0.85 -6.75 9.25
N TYR A 229 2.01 -6.11 9.40
CA TYR A 229 3.19 -6.41 8.59
C TYR A 229 3.62 -7.88 8.74
N ASP A 230 3.70 -8.37 9.98
CA ASP A 230 4.14 -9.75 10.26
C ASP A 230 3.23 -10.80 9.60
N ASP A 231 1.92 -10.58 9.59
CA ASP A 231 1.00 -11.51 8.96
C ASP A 231 1.03 -11.41 7.42
N ALA A 232 1.32 -10.23 6.88
CA ALA A 232 1.56 -10.07 5.44
C ALA A 232 2.84 -10.80 4.99
N VAL A 233 3.90 -10.78 5.80
CA VAL A 233 5.14 -11.53 5.54
C VAL A 233 4.85 -13.04 5.58
N LYS A 234 4.14 -13.54 6.59
CA LYS A 234 3.74 -14.98 6.64
C LYS A 234 2.91 -15.38 5.42
N TRP A 235 2.09 -14.48 4.92
CA TRP A 235 1.31 -14.70 3.72
C TRP A 235 2.19 -14.82 2.47
N LEU A 236 3.19 -13.94 2.35
CA LEU A 236 4.19 -14.03 1.29
C LEU A 236 4.98 -15.33 1.36
N ASP A 237 5.44 -15.73 2.55
CA ASP A 237 6.18 -16.97 2.77
C ASP A 237 5.34 -18.20 2.38
N TYR A 238 4.05 -18.20 2.74
CA TYR A 238 3.13 -19.25 2.34
C TYR A 238 3.01 -19.34 0.81
N PHE A 239 2.84 -18.20 0.13
CA PHE A 239 2.79 -18.17 -1.33
C PHE A 239 4.07 -18.75 -1.95
N ILE A 240 5.24 -18.31 -1.49
CA ILE A 240 6.53 -18.77 -2.03
C ILE A 240 6.69 -20.29 -1.83
N ILE A 241 6.37 -20.80 -0.65
CA ILE A 241 6.60 -22.20 -0.31
C ILE A 241 5.57 -23.12 -0.96
N LYS A 242 4.30 -22.73 -1.06
CA LYS A 242 3.19 -23.61 -1.43
C LYS A 242 2.67 -23.41 -2.84
N LYS A 243 2.77 -22.21 -3.41
CA LYS A 243 2.09 -21.87 -4.67
C LYS A 243 3.03 -21.41 -5.78
N PHE A 244 4.15 -20.76 -5.43
CA PHE A 244 5.00 -20.08 -6.40
C PHE A 244 5.53 -20.98 -7.51
N ASN A 245 5.84 -22.24 -7.20
CA ASN A 245 6.38 -23.19 -8.16
C ASN A 245 5.42 -23.48 -9.34
N LEU A 246 4.11 -23.37 -9.10
CA LEU A 246 3.09 -23.62 -10.13
C LEU A 246 2.39 -22.34 -10.60
N PHE A 247 2.71 -21.20 -9.99
CA PHE A 247 2.09 -19.91 -10.30
C PHE A 247 2.27 -19.55 -11.78
N GLY A 248 3.50 -19.65 -12.31
CA GLY A 248 3.79 -19.25 -13.68
C GLY A 248 3.02 -20.06 -14.72
N ASP A 249 2.90 -21.36 -14.53
CA ASP A 249 2.20 -22.26 -15.45
C ASP A 249 0.68 -22.03 -15.52
N TYR A 250 0.10 -21.63 -14.40
CA TYR A 250 -1.36 -21.53 -14.20
C TYR A 250 -1.84 -20.14 -13.83
N GLU A 251 -1.07 -19.09 -14.17
CA GLU A 251 -1.44 -17.71 -13.84
C GLU A 251 -2.81 -17.32 -14.42
N ASP A 252 -3.05 -17.66 -15.70
CA ASP A 252 -4.29 -17.36 -16.40
C ASP A 252 -5.34 -18.51 -16.31
N ALA A 253 -5.07 -19.56 -15.53
CA ALA A 253 -6.01 -20.66 -15.38
C ALA A 253 -7.26 -20.22 -14.59
N VAL A 254 -8.39 -20.84 -14.93
CA VAL A 254 -9.69 -20.62 -14.27
C VAL A 254 -10.26 -21.95 -13.82
N ASP A 255 -10.82 -21.98 -12.62
CA ASP A 255 -11.56 -23.10 -12.06
C ASP A 255 -12.86 -22.62 -11.43
N THR A 256 -13.95 -23.38 -11.62
CA THR A 256 -15.28 -23.01 -11.10
C THR A 256 -15.40 -23.18 -9.58
N ASN A 257 -14.55 -24.00 -8.99
CA ASN A 257 -14.60 -24.38 -7.58
C ASN A 257 -13.53 -23.68 -6.73
N ASN A 258 -12.58 -22.96 -7.36
CA ASN A 258 -11.48 -22.30 -6.66
C ASN A 258 -11.17 -20.92 -7.24
N ASN A 259 -11.36 -19.88 -6.44
CA ASN A 259 -11.15 -18.49 -6.86
C ASN A 259 -9.68 -18.01 -6.77
N PHE A 260 -8.79 -18.77 -6.16
CA PHE A 260 -7.42 -18.35 -5.89
C PHE A 260 -6.35 -19.16 -6.60
N LEU A 261 -6.62 -20.43 -6.86
CA LEU A 261 -5.65 -21.35 -7.47
C LEU A 261 -4.23 -21.16 -6.88
N PHE A 262 -3.28 -20.85 -7.73
CA PHE A 262 -1.89 -20.60 -7.35
C PHE A 262 -1.55 -19.12 -7.15
N HIS A 263 -2.54 -18.22 -7.19
CA HIS A 263 -2.30 -16.78 -7.00
C HIS A 263 -1.86 -16.44 -5.58
N SER A 264 -1.05 -15.39 -5.49
CA SER A 264 -0.53 -14.89 -4.20
C SER A 264 -1.57 -14.15 -3.38
N ALA A 265 -2.52 -13.47 -4.03
CA ALA A 265 -3.45 -12.53 -3.43
C ALA A 265 -2.76 -11.41 -2.60
N LEU A 266 -1.52 -11.03 -2.97
CA LEU A 266 -0.71 -10.01 -2.27
C LEU A 266 -1.08 -8.58 -2.65
N SER A 267 -1.78 -8.36 -3.77
CA SER A 267 -2.11 -7.00 -4.24
C SER A 267 -2.72 -6.09 -3.19
N PRO A 268 -3.66 -6.54 -2.31
CA PRO A 268 -4.20 -5.68 -1.26
C PRO A 268 -3.13 -5.17 -0.29
N MET A 269 -2.17 -6.01 0.11
CA MET A 269 -1.09 -5.66 1.03
C MET A 269 -0.06 -4.76 0.36
N ILE A 270 0.34 -5.06 -0.89
CA ILE A 270 1.26 -4.21 -1.66
C ILE A 270 0.68 -2.81 -1.85
N ASN A 271 -0.65 -2.66 -1.98
CA ASN A 271 -1.29 -1.35 -2.08
C ASN A 271 -1.35 -0.58 -0.75
N LEU A 272 -0.97 -1.19 0.35
CA LEU A 272 -0.84 -0.52 1.65
C LEU A 272 0.59 -0.03 1.92
N GLY A 273 1.57 -0.65 1.31
CA GLY A 273 3.00 -0.36 1.47
C GLY A 273 3.79 -1.64 1.71
#